data_ee70a080b337a6ff5e70cb49b17e1b31
#
_entry.id   ee70a080b337a6ff5e70cb49b17e1b31
#
_cell.length_a   1.000
_cell.length_b   1.000
_cell.length_c   1.000
_cell.angle_alpha   90.00
_cell.angle_beta   90.00
_cell.angle_gamma   90.00
#
_symmetry.space_group_name_H-M   'P 1'
#
loop_
_entity.id
_entity.type
_entity.pdbx_description
1 polymer ?
#
loop_
_entity_poly.entity_id
_entity_poly.type
_entity_poly.pdbx_seq_one_letter_code
_entity_poly.pdbx_strand_id
1 'polypeptide(L)'
;MGKIFDYDGVPVLHTTSGDLKGYFYDGVYIYKGIPYAYADRFQMPVPSKWNGVKDATNYGFVCPLQNQDTPNGELMVPHRYWPQDEHCQSLNIWTNKLDPEAKKPVLVWFHGGGYAAGSSIEQVAYDGVSIAKKGDSSLVSVNHRLNILGYLDLSPFGEKYKNSANAGHADMVAALQWVHDNIALFGGDPENVTIFGQSGGGMKVIDLMQIPSADGLFQKGLVMSGVMEGDPLGAGEKDGTEIVTAMMKELGFDDVAQLETVPYPQLAAAYAKVSPAIAQNGGYIGGGPKKGDYFCGNPFDAGFREHAHQIPMMIGTVYGEFATFAPAAYDKNKLTAEEILEILKKVYGDNAEKVLDAFKEAYPEKNGVDVLAIDRAMREPTVKLAKLFAKGGGKAYLYNFALEFPFQNGKPAWHCSDIPYFFGNSDLVEICGIPDVSDKLESEIFGALLSFAKNGTPDHEGLPHWPETEAEDADTMVFDKKTEVKHNYDDKVFAEINKVLKPWSFMDMMTDNIQH
;
A
#
# COMPACT_ATOMS: atom_id res chain seq x y z
N MET A 1 25.07 15.05 -20.39
CA MET A 1 24.24 14.99 -21.61
C MET A 1 22.80 15.21 -21.20
N GLY A 2 22.01 15.95 -22.03
CA GLY A 2 20.59 16.10 -21.75
C GLY A 2 19.82 14.78 -21.83
N LYS A 3 18.66 14.70 -21.20
CA LYS A 3 17.76 13.54 -21.29
C LYS A 3 17.28 13.40 -22.74
N ILE A 4 17.46 12.24 -23.35
CA ILE A 4 17.11 11.97 -24.76
C ILE A 4 15.84 11.14 -24.78
N PHE A 5 14.85 11.61 -25.53
CA PHE A 5 13.64 10.87 -25.86
C PHE A 5 13.82 10.19 -27.22
N ASP A 6 13.55 8.89 -27.29
CA ASP A 6 13.53 8.12 -28.53
C ASP A 6 12.28 7.23 -28.56
N TYR A 7 11.51 7.35 -29.63
CA TYR A 7 10.37 6.50 -29.91
C TYR A 7 10.65 5.55 -31.08
N ASP A 8 11.25 6.07 -32.14
CA ASP A 8 11.43 5.32 -33.40
C ASP A 8 12.39 4.16 -33.24
N GLY A 9 13.46 4.34 -32.45
CA GLY A 9 14.47 3.32 -32.18
C GLY A 9 14.03 2.20 -31.24
N VAL A 10 12.88 2.34 -30.55
CA VAL A 10 12.38 1.31 -29.64
C VAL A 10 11.69 0.18 -30.42
N PRO A 11 12.04 -1.09 -30.21
CA PRO A 11 11.42 -2.21 -30.92
C PRO A 11 9.96 -2.41 -30.49
N VAL A 12 9.18 -2.98 -31.41
CA VAL A 12 7.85 -3.53 -31.08
C VAL A 12 8.04 -4.84 -30.33
N LEU A 13 7.39 -4.97 -29.17
CA LEU A 13 7.39 -6.19 -28.38
C LEU A 13 6.11 -7.00 -28.65
N HIS A 14 6.28 -8.30 -28.87
CA HIS A 14 5.18 -9.23 -29.16
C HIS A 14 4.74 -9.93 -27.86
N THR A 15 3.75 -9.38 -27.19
CA THR A 15 3.21 -9.92 -25.93
C THR A 15 2.14 -10.97 -26.18
N THR A 16 1.79 -11.72 -25.15
CA THR A 16 0.65 -12.66 -25.20
C THR A 16 -0.68 -11.98 -25.46
N SER A 17 -0.79 -10.67 -25.22
CA SER A 17 -2.01 -9.87 -25.44
C SER A 17 -2.06 -9.21 -26.83
N GLY A 18 -0.93 -8.94 -27.44
CA GLY A 18 -0.78 -8.23 -28.72
C GLY A 18 0.54 -7.47 -28.77
N ASP A 19 0.78 -6.75 -29.85
CA ASP A 19 2.01 -6.00 -30.07
C ASP A 19 2.00 -4.67 -29.31
N LEU A 20 3.16 -4.30 -28.71
CA LEU A 20 3.34 -3.07 -27.94
C LEU A 20 4.49 -2.24 -28.46
N LYS A 21 4.33 -0.92 -28.45
CA LYS A 21 5.40 0.04 -28.66
C LYS A 21 5.41 1.08 -27.53
N GLY A 22 6.50 1.10 -26.78
CA GLY A 22 6.83 2.11 -25.78
C GLY A 22 7.79 3.14 -26.32
N TYR A 23 8.49 3.81 -25.40
CA TYR A 23 9.52 4.78 -25.71
C TYR A 23 10.73 4.63 -24.79
N PHE A 24 11.85 5.16 -25.22
CA PHE A 24 13.08 5.24 -24.43
C PHE A 24 13.29 6.67 -23.95
N TYR A 25 13.57 6.84 -22.67
CA TYR A 25 13.85 8.14 -22.09
C TYR A 25 14.80 8.03 -20.91
N ASP A 26 15.84 8.85 -20.90
CA ASP A 26 16.83 8.95 -19.82
C ASP A 26 17.47 7.61 -19.41
N GLY A 27 17.72 6.73 -20.37
CA GLY A 27 18.33 5.42 -20.11
C GLY A 27 17.34 4.30 -19.78
N VAL A 28 16.02 4.57 -19.85
CA VAL A 28 14.97 3.64 -19.46
C VAL A 28 13.97 3.45 -20.60
N TYR A 29 13.59 2.21 -20.88
CA TYR A 29 12.45 1.86 -21.71
C TYR A 29 11.19 1.94 -20.86
N ILE A 30 10.20 2.65 -21.36
CA ILE A 30 8.96 2.96 -20.63
C ILE A 30 7.76 2.56 -21.47
N TYR A 31 6.88 1.77 -20.87
CA TYR A 31 5.61 1.34 -21.44
C TYR A 31 4.50 1.67 -20.47
N LYS A 32 3.47 2.39 -20.93
CA LYS A 32 2.37 2.90 -20.10
C LYS A 32 1.01 2.46 -20.62
N GLY A 33 0.06 2.28 -19.71
CA GLY A 33 -1.34 2.00 -20.06
C GLY A 33 -1.53 0.68 -20.80
N ILE A 34 -0.75 -0.35 -20.45
CA ILE A 34 -0.88 -1.69 -21.03
C ILE A 34 -2.12 -2.36 -20.43
N PRO A 35 -3.18 -2.66 -21.19
CA PRO A 35 -4.34 -3.35 -20.66
C PRO A 35 -4.01 -4.83 -20.45
N TYR A 36 -3.94 -5.26 -19.19
CA TYR A 36 -3.67 -6.65 -18.85
C TYR A 36 -4.96 -7.50 -18.86
N ALA A 37 -6.10 -6.89 -18.55
CA ALA A 37 -7.40 -7.54 -18.51
C ALA A 37 -8.51 -6.59 -18.95
N TYR A 38 -9.66 -7.18 -19.21
CA TYR A 38 -10.96 -6.52 -19.38
C TYR A 38 -11.96 -7.17 -18.42
N ALA A 39 -12.85 -6.39 -17.86
CA ALA A 39 -13.92 -6.90 -17.02
C ALA A 39 -15.21 -6.11 -17.21
N ASP A 40 -16.32 -6.81 -17.32
CA ASP A 40 -17.63 -6.21 -17.13
C ASP A 40 -17.82 -5.90 -15.63
N ARG A 41 -18.69 -4.94 -15.31
CA ARG A 41 -18.95 -4.51 -13.94
C ARG A 41 -19.40 -5.70 -13.07
N PHE A 42 -18.81 -5.84 -11.87
CA PHE A 42 -19.04 -6.89 -10.88
C PHE A 42 -18.62 -8.31 -11.31
N GLN A 43 -17.96 -8.47 -12.44
CA GLN A 43 -17.54 -9.76 -12.94
C GLN A 43 -16.01 -9.93 -12.86
N MET A 44 -15.57 -11.18 -12.94
CA MET A 44 -14.16 -11.54 -12.94
C MET A 44 -13.49 -11.04 -14.22
N PRO A 45 -12.21 -10.60 -14.15
CA PRO A 45 -11.48 -10.14 -15.31
C PRO A 45 -11.17 -11.29 -16.29
N VAL A 46 -11.09 -10.95 -17.56
CA VAL A 46 -10.59 -11.83 -18.62
C VAL A 46 -9.36 -11.20 -19.28
N PRO A 47 -8.38 -11.99 -19.75
CA PRO A 47 -7.18 -11.45 -20.39
C PRO A 47 -7.50 -10.54 -21.58
N SER A 48 -6.90 -9.36 -21.63
CA SER A 48 -7.04 -8.45 -22.76
C SER A 48 -6.32 -8.97 -24.00
N LYS A 49 -6.92 -8.74 -25.17
CA LYS A 49 -6.35 -9.02 -26.49
C LYS A 49 -6.62 -7.86 -27.43
N TRP A 50 -5.65 -7.54 -28.27
CA TRP A 50 -5.80 -6.55 -29.34
C TRP A 50 -5.07 -6.95 -30.60
N ASN A 51 -5.47 -6.36 -31.72
CA ASN A 51 -4.82 -6.53 -33.02
C ASN A 51 -3.97 -5.30 -33.36
N GLY A 52 -2.88 -5.53 -34.07
CA GLY A 52 -1.95 -4.47 -34.44
C GLY A 52 -1.07 -3.98 -33.28
N VAL A 53 -0.30 -2.94 -33.51
CA VAL A 53 0.63 -2.36 -32.53
C VAL A 53 -0.11 -1.35 -31.68
N LYS A 54 -0.17 -1.58 -30.37
CA LYS A 54 -0.68 -0.63 -29.39
C LYS A 54 0.41 0.32 -28.97
N ASP A 55 0.13 1.62 -29.05
CA ASP A 55 0.98 2.66 -28.51
C ASP A 55 0.87 2.67 -26.96
N ALA A 56 1.98 2.40 -26.30
CA ALA A 56 2.11 2.37 -24.86
C ALA A 56 2.91 3.57 -24.32
N THR A 57 2.68 4.76 -24.87
CA THR A 57 3.33 6.01 -24.44
C THR A 57 2.55 6.79 -23.40
N ASN A 58 1.26 6.53 -23.24
CA ASN A 58 0.37 7.22 -22.32
C ASN A 58 -0.18 6.28 -21.24
N TYR A 59 -0.36 6.80 -20.03
CA TYR A 59 -1.06 6.08 -18.97
C TYR A 59 -2.48 5.70 -19.40
N GLY A 60 -2.95 4.56 -18.92
CA GLY A 60 -4.35 4.16 -19.01
C GLY A 60 -5.26 4.94 -18.07
N PHE A 61 -6.55 4.69 -18.12
CA PHE A 61 -7.50 5.24 -17.16
C PHE A 61 -7.21 4.73 -15.74
N VAL A 62 -7.64 5.53 -14.75
CA VAL A 62 -7.65 5.13 -13.34
C VAL A 62 -9.08 4.79 -12.93
N CYS A 63 -9.23 3.99 -11.88
CA CYS A 63 -10.55 3.61 -11.38
C CYS A 63 -11.34 4.85 -10.94
N PRO A 64 -12.64 4.97 -11.29
CA PRO A 64 -13.47 6.06 -10.81
C PRO A 64 -13.55 6.12 -9.28
N LEU A 65 -13.44 7.32 -8.73
CA LEU A 65 -13.59 7.57 -7.30
C LEU A 65 -15.08 7.73 -6.93
N GLN A 66 -15.45 7.28 -5.75
CA GLN A 66 -16.82 7.47 -5.23
C GLN A 66 -17.08 8.93 -4.84
N ASN A 67 -16.08 9.59 -4.28
CA ASN A 67 -16.13 11.01 -3.95
C ASN A 67 -14.99 11.72 -4.68
N GLN A 68 -15.35 12.60 -5.61
CA GLN A 68 -14.38 13.33 -6.43
C GLN A 68 -14.10 14.75 -5.92
N ASP A 69 -14.88 15.20 -4.94
CA ASP A 69 -14.85 16.59 -4.48
C ASP A 69 -13.82 16.83 -3.36
N THR A 70 -13.30 15.76 -2.79
CA THR A 70 -12.33 15.86 -1.70
C THR A 70 -10.94 15.47 -2.21
N PRO A 71 -9.96 16.38 -2.19
CA PRO A 71 -8.57 16.03 -2.47
C PRO A 71 -8.10 14.93 -1.53
N ASN A 72 -7.32 13.98 -2.03
CA ASN A 72 -6.69 13.00 -1.19
C ASN A 72 -5.78 13.71 -0.17
N GLY A 73 -5.89 13.35 1.12
CA GLY A 73 -5.31 14.09 2.24
C GLY A 73 -3.79 14.04 2.38
N GLU A 74 -3.06 13.44 1.44
CA GLU A 74 -1.60 13.38 1.43
C GLU A 74 -1.00 14.71 0.95
N LEU A 75 -1.20 15.73 1.73
CA LEU A 75 -0.98 17.14 1.37
C LEU A 75 0.48 17.52 1.05
N MET A 76 1.44 16.64 1.35
CA MET A 76 2.87 17.00 1.28
C MET A 76 3.60 16.31 0.13
N VAL A 77 2.93 15.48 -0.63
CA VAL A 77 3.47 14.82 -1.82
C VAL A 77 2.68 15.27 -3.05
N PRO A 78 3.35 15.72 -4.12
CA PRO A 78 2.65 16.14 -5.33
C PRO A 78 1.83 15.00 -5.94
N HIS A 79 0.53 15.23 -6.13
CA HIS A 79 -0.42 14.28 -6.70
C HIS A 79 -0.75 14.59 -8.15
N ARG A 80 -0.96 13.54 -8.94
CA ARG A 80 -1.43 13.61 -10.32
C ARG A 80 -2.86 13.13 -10.39
N TYR A 81 -3.71 13.85 -11.11
CA TYR A 81 -5.06 13.45 -11.45
C TYR A 81 -5.09 12.96 -12.90
N TRP A 82 -5.85 11.90 -13.16
CA TRP A 82 -5.92 11.28 -14.47
C TRP A 82 -7.37 10.97 -14.86
N PRO A 83 -7.70 10.87 -16.17
CA PRO A 83 -9.03 10.46 -16.61
C PRO A 83 -9.44 9.12 -16.02
N GLN A 84 -10.69 9.05 -15.58
CA GLN A 84 -11.27 7.90 -14.89
C GLN A 84 -12.16 7.11 -15.83
N ASP A 85 -12.08 5.77 -15.76
CA ASP A 85 -12.97 4.84 -16.45
C ASP A 85 -13.03 3.51 -15.70
N GLU A 86 -14.14 2.79 -15.80
CA GLU A 86 -14.30 1.48 -15.19
C GLU A 86 -13.36 0.42 -15.80
N HIS A 87 -12.97 0.61 -17.07
CA HIS A 87 -11.96 -0.19 -17.75
C HIS A 87 -10.54 0.33 -17.40
N CYS A 88 -10.24 0.33 -16.11
CA CYS A 88 -8.97 0.83 -15.56
C CYS A 88 -7.87 -0.25 -15.46
N GLN A 89 -8.16 -1.50 -15.82
CA GLN A 89 -7.24 -2.65 -15.69
C GLN A 89 -6.04 -2.47 -16.61
N SER A 90 -5.08 -1.66 -16.19
CA SER A 90 -3.86 -1.36 -16.94
C SER A 90 -2.64 -1.35 -16.02
N LEU A 91 -1.47 -1.60 -16.61
CA LEU A 91 -0.20 -1.53 -15.92
C LEU A 91 0.81 -0.70 -16.70
N ASN A 92 1.88 -0.28 -16.01
CA ASN A 92 2.99 0.47 -16.59
C ASN A 92 4.30 -0.24 -16.26
N ILE A 93 5.29 -0.18 -17.15
CA ILE A 93 6.58 -0.85 -17.00
C ILE A 93 7.72 0.13 -17.24
N TRP A 94 8.72 0.10 -16.36
CA TRP A 94 10.02 0.76 -16.52
C TRP A 94 11.12 -0.30 -16.45
N THR A 95 12.01 -0.30 -17.43
CA THR A 95 13.17 -1.19 -17.46
C THR A 95 14.34 -0.54 -18.20
N ASN A 96 15.56 -0.84 -17.82
CA ASN A 96 16.74 -0.32 -18.53
C ASN A 96 17.23 -1.24 -19.66
N LYS A 97 16.59 -2.43 -19.85
CA LYS A 97 17.06 -3.40 -20.87
C LYS A 97 15.91 -4.27 -21.36
N LEU A 98 15.83 -4.43 -22.68
CA LEU A 98 14.87 -5.32 -23.35
C LEU A 98 15.57 -6.62 -23.79
N ASP A 99 16.05 -7.41 -22.85
CA ASP A 99 16.79 -8.65 -23.10
C ASP A 99 16.21 -9.75 -22.20
N PRO A 100 15.53 -10.76 -22.76
CA PRO A 100 14.93 -11.84 -21.96
C PRO A 100 15.93 -12.63 -21.10
N GLU A 101 17.21 -12.63 -21.49
CA GLU A 101 18.25 -13.31 -20.73
C GLU A 101 18.81 -12.47 -19.55
N ALA A 102 18.38 -11.22 -19.44
CA ALA A 102 18.85 -10.33 -18.36
C ALA A 102 18.38 -10.78 -16.98
N LYS A 103 17.20 -11.41 -16.90
CA LYS A 103 16.59 -11.98 -15.68
C LYS A 103 16.69 -11.06 -14.46
N LYS A 104 16.24 -9.81 -14.64
CA LYS A 104 16.27 -8.80 -13.60
C LYS A 104 15.18 -9.03 -12.57
N PRO A 105 15.41 -8.65 -11.30
CA PRO A 105 14.35 -8.59 -10.32
C PRO A 105 13.19 -7.71 -10.82
N VAL A 106 11.97 -8.15 -10.57
CA VAL A 106 10.75 -7.43 -10.92
C VAL A 106 10.07 -6.95 -9.64
N LEU A 107 9.80 -5.66 -9.57
CA LEU A 107 9.06 -5.01 -8.49
C LEU A 107 7.67 -4.66 -9.00
N VAL A 108 6.62 -5.17 -8.37
CA VAL A 108 5.23 -4.88 -8.74
C VAL A 108 4.56 -4.05 -7.66
N TRP A 109 4.23 -2.80 -7.99
CA TRP A 109 3.64 -1.82 -7.09
C TRP A 109 2.12 -1.89 -7.08
N PHE A 110 1.55 -2.03 -5.90
CA PHE A 110 0.12 -1.83 -5.61
C PHE A 110 -0.05 -0.56 -4.77
N HIS A 111 -0.79 0.42 -5.31
CA HIS A 111 -0.99 1.72 -4.68
C HIS A 111 -1.87 1.66 -3.43
N GLY A 112 -1.78 2.70 -2.59
CA GLY A 112 -2.58 2.91 -1.39
C GLY A 112 -4.01 3.40 -1.66
N GLY A 113 -4.60 4.06 -0.67
CA GLY A 113 -5.98 4.54 -0.72
C GLY A 113 -7.01 3.50 -0.27
N GLY A 114 -6.63 2.57 0.61
CA GLY A 114 -7.46 1.44 1.01
C GLY A 114 -7.80 0.55 -0.19
N TYR A 115 -9.04 0.10 -0.23
CA TYR A 115 -9.64 -0.52 -1.41
C TYR A 115 -10.56 0.45 -2.16
N ALA A 116 -10.57 1.72 -1.77
CA ALA A 116 -11.59 2.69 -2.18
C ALA A 116 -11.09 3.73 -3.18
N ALA A 117 -9.82 4.10 -3.13
CA ALA A 117 -9.25 5.23 -3.87
C ALA A 117 -7.81 4.97 -4.33
N GLY A 118 -7.20 5.94 -4.98
CA GLY A 118 -5.82 5.90 -5.42
C GLY A 118 -5.63 5.44 -6.85
N SER A 119 -4.38 5.49 -7.30
CA SER A 119 -3.95 4.96 -8.59
C SER A 119 -2.45 4.70 -8.63
N SER A 120 -2.01 3.90 -9.59
CA SER A 120 -0.60 3.57 -9.79
C SER A 120 0.28 4.75 -10.25
N ILE A 121 -0.32 5.91 -10.48
CA ILE A 121 0.34 7.10 -11.06
C ILE A 121 0.10 8.37 -10.25
N GLU A 122 -0.66 8.29 -9.17
CA GLU A 122 -1.09 9.49 -8.44
C GLU A 122 0.07 10.28 -7.83
N GLN A 123 1.06 9.61 -7.24
CA GLN A 123 2.21 10.29 -6.65
C GLN A 123 3.39 10.35 -7.62
N VAL A 124 4.11 11.47 -7.62
CA VAL A 124 5.37 11.61 -8.38
C VAL A 124 6.43 10.63 -7.90
N ALA A 125 6.37 10.25 -6.62
CA ALA A 125 7.26 9.27 -6.01
C ALA A 125 7.16 7.87 -6.63
N TYR A 126 6.06 7.52 -7.30
CA TYR A 126 5.86 6.21 -7.94
C TYR A 126 6.60 6.07 -9.29
N ASP A 127 7.36 7.06 -9.71
CA ASP A 127 8.11 6.99 -10.98
C ASP A 127 9.15 5.87 -10.95
N GLY A 128 9.17 5.04 -12.00
CA GLY A 128 10.00 3.83 -12.05
C GLY A 128 11.43 4.05 -12.55
N VAL A 129 11.80 5.27 -12.93
CA VAL A 129 13.12 5.54 -13.53
C VAL A 129 14.26 5.20 -12.58
N SER A 130 14.17 5.55 -11.30
CA SER A 130 15.22 5.24 -10.32
C SER A 130 15.37 3.73 -10.09
N ILE A 131 14.28 2.99 -9.95
CA ILE A 131 14.30 1.52 -9.82
C ILE A 131 14.95 0.87 -11.04
N ALA A 132 14.57 1.31 -12.24
CA ALA A 132 15.11 0.74 -13.48
C ALA A 132 16.59 1.11 -13.69
N LYS A 133 16.97 2.35 -13.42
CA LYS A 133 18.27 2.90 -13.78
C LYS A 133 19.33 2.69 -12.70
N LYS A 134 18.99 2.99 -11.43
CA LYS A 134 19.90 2.85 -10.28
C LYS A 134 19.83 1.42 -9.72
N GLY A 135 18.63 0.81 -9.75
CA GLY A 135 18.36 -0.49 -9.11
C GLY A 135 18.59 -1.71 -9.99
N ASP A 136 18.86 -1.52 -11.28
CA ASP A 136 18.98 -2.61 -12.27
C ASP A 136 17.85 -3.65 -12.19
N SER A 137 16.64 -3.17 -11.94
CA SER A 137 15.41 -3.93 -11.76
C SER A 137 14.32 -3.42 -12.68
N SER A 138 13.26 -4.19 -12.90
CA SER A 138 12.08 -3.71 -13.61
C SER A 138 10.99 -3.30 -12.61
N LEU A 139 10.38 -2.13 -12.78
CA LEU A 139 9.18 -1.73 -12.05
C LEU A 139 7.95 -1.97 -12.91
N VAL A 140 6.93 -2.53 -12.30
CA VAL A 140 5.55 -2.59 -12.82
C VAL A 140 4.64 -1.90 -11.83
N SER A 141 3.81 -0.94 -12.27
CA SER A 141 2.77 -0.34 -11.44
C SER A 141 1.38 -0.67 -11.98
N VAL A 142 0.43 -1.01 -11.10
CA VAL A 142 -0.84 -1.63 -11.48
C VAL A 142 -2.02 -0.76 -11.08
N ASN A 143 -2.93 -0.48 -12.03
CA ASN A 143 -4.28 0.01 -11.77
C ASN A 143 -5.26 -1.16 -11.79
N HIS A 144 -6.23 -1.15 -10.90
CA HIS A 144 -7.25 -2.18 -10.75
C HIS A 144 -8.56 -1.57 -10.26
N ARG A 145 -9.66 -2.30 -10.32
CA ARG A 145 -10.93 -1.81 -9.78
C ARG A 145 -10.89 -1.65 -8.26
N LEU A 146 -11.55 -0.59 -7.80
CA LEU A 146 -11.65 -0.16 -6.41
C LEU A 146 -13.12 -0.01 -6.02
N ASN A 147 -13.37 0.30 -4.77
CA ASN A 147 -14.67 0.66 -4.20
C ASN A 147 -15.79 -0.33 -4.60
N ILE A 148 -16.98 0.16 -4.86
CA ILE A 148 -18.11 -0.70 -5.26
C ILE A 148 -17.89 -1.43 -6.60
N LEU A 149 -16.97 -0.95 -7.44
CA LEU A 149 -16.62 -1.64 -8.70
C LEU A 149 -15.76 -2.87 -8.46
N GLY A 150 -14.95 -2.86 -7.41
CA GLY A 150 -14.03 -3.94 -7.06
C GLY A 150 -14.52 -4.86 -5.95
N TYR A 151 -15.45 -4.40 -5.09
CA TYR A 151 -15.70 -5.04 -3.80
C TYR A 151 -17.16 -5.10 -3.35
N LEU A 152 -18.13 -4.72 -4.19
CA LEU A 152 -19.55 -4.88 -3.85
C LEU A 152 -19.97 -6.34 -4.00
N ASP A 153 -20.55 -6.93 -2.95
CA ASP A 153 -21.01 -8.32 -2.96
C ASP A 153 -22.40 -8.46 -3.58
N LEU A 154 -22.44 -8.92 -4.81
CA LEU A 154 -23.67 -9.29 -5.52
C LEU A 154 -23.90 -10.81 -5.54
N SER A 155 -23.10 -11.61 -4.84
CA SER A 155 -23.20 -13.08 -4.86
C SER A 155 -24.60 -13.60 -4.51
N PRO A 156 -25.41 -12.96 -3.64
CA PRO A 156 -26.79 -13.41 -3.38
C PRO A 156 -27.73 -13.31 -4.59
N PHE A 157 -27.35 -12.55 -5.61
CA PHE A 157 -28.21 -12.26 -6.78
C PHE A 157 -27.91 -13.13 -8.01
N GLY A 158 -27.00 -14.08 -7.90
CA GLY A 158 -26.77 -15.07 -8.96
C GLY A 158 -25.32 -15.52 -9.13
N GLU A 159 -25.13 -16.68 -9.73
CA GLU A 159 -23.84 -17.37 -9.87
C GLU A 159 -22.78 -16.53 -10.59
N LYS A 160 -23.19 -15.72 -11.59
CA LYS A 160 -22.25 -14.84 -12.31
C LYS A 160 -21.57 -13.79 -11.43
N TYR A 161 -22.15 -13.51 -10.25
CA TYR A 161 -21.62 -12.54 -9.29
C TYR A 161 -20.89 -13.20 -8.11
N LYS A 162 -20.71 -14.51 -8.12
CA LYS A 162 -20.17 -15.29 -6.99
C LYS A 162 -18.95 -14.65 -6.33
N ASN A 163 -18.05 -14.06 -7.12
CA ASN A 163 -16.81 -13.46 -6.63
C ASN A 163 -16.78 -11.93 -6.79
N SER A 164 -17.92 -11.25 -6.93
CA SER A 164 -17.99 -9.81 -7.15
C SER A 164 -17.32 -8.99 -6.05
N ALA A 165 -17.40 -9.43 -4.79
CA ALA A 165 -16.72 -8.82 -3.66
C ALA A 165 -15.17 -8.96 -3.70
N ASN A 166 -14.64 -9.72 -4.64
CA ASN A 166 -13.20 -9.95 -4.84
C ASN A 166 -12.73 -9.54 -6.25
N ALA A 167 -13.56 -8.82 -7.01
CA ALA A 167 -13.25 -8.44 -8.38
C ALA A 167 -11.97 -7.57 -8.49
N GLY A 168 -11.75 -6.66 -7.53
CA GLY A 168 -10.52 -5.88 -7.46
C GLY A 168 -9.27 -6.72 -7.20
N HIS A 169 -9.37 -7.76 -6.37
CA HIS A 169 -8.30 -8.73 -6.15
C HIS A 169 -8.05 -9.60 -7.37
N ALA A 170 -9.12 -10.00 -8.06
CA ALA A 170 -9.01 -10.74 -9.30
C ALA A 170 -8.29 -9.95 -10.39
N ASP A 171 -8.51 -8.64 -10.46
CA ASP A 171 -7.75 -7.76 -11.36
C ASP A 171 -6.25 -7.78 -11.03
N MET A 172 -5.87 -7.73 -9.74
CA MET A 172 -4.46 -7.79 -9.34
C MET A 172 -3.82 -9.15 -9.67
N VAL A 173 -4.54 -10.25 -9.45
CA VAL A 173 -4.08 -11.60 -9.87
C VAL A 173 -3.91 -11.66 -11.39
N ALA A 174 -4.84 -11.10 -12.16
CA ALA A 174 -4.73 -11.04 -13.61
C ALA A 174 -3.54 -10.18 -14.08
N ALA A 175 -3.23 -9.10 -13.37
CA ALA A 175 -2.03 -8.29 -13.63
C ALA A 175 -0.75 -9.08 -13.37
N LEU A 176 -0.68 -9.82 -12.25
CA LEU A 176 0.46 -10.67 -11.92
C LEU A 176 0.61 -11.82 -12.93
N GLN A 177 -0.49 -12.41 -13.39
CA GLN A 177 -0.46 -13.42 -14.46
C GLN A 177 0.08 -12.82 -15.76
N TRP A 178 -0.34 -11.60 -16.13
CA TRP A 178 0.19 -10.92 -17.30
C TRP A 178 1.70 -10.64 -17.15
N VAL A 179 2.14 -10.23 -15.97
CA VAL A 179 3.57 -10.04 -15.66
C VAL A 179 4.32 -11.35 -15.83
N HIS A 180 3.86 -12.43 -15.22
CA HIS A 180 4.47 -13.76 -15.35
C HIS A 180 4.64 -14.17 -16.81
N ASP A 181 3.62 -13.97 -17.65
CA ASP A 181 3.61 -14.42 -19.04
C ASP A 181 4.47 -13.54 -19.99
N ASN A 182 4.78 -12.28 -19.61
CA ASN A 182 5.33 -11.31 -20.54
C ASN A 182 6.58 -10.59 -20.06
N ILE A 183 6.88 -10.55 -18.76
CA ILE A 183 7.91 -9.65 -18.22
C ILE A 183 9.33 -9.99 -18.71
N ALA A 184 9.57 -11.22 -19.15
CA ALA A 184 10.84 -11.60 -19.76
C ALA A 184 11.16 -10.77 -21.00
N LEU A 185 10.16 -10.37 -21.80
CA LEU A 185 10.34 -9.47 -22.95
C LEU A 185 10.90 -8.10 -22.56
N PHE A 186 10.67 -7.71 -21.31
CA PHE A 186 11.14 -6.47 -20.72
C PHE A 186 12.39 -6.68 -19.85
N GLY A 187 13.07 -7.82 -20.01
CA GLY A 187 14.29 -8.17 -19.29
C GLY A 187 14.08 -8.60 -17.83
N GLY A 188 12.85 -8.73 -17.37
CA GLY A 188 12.52 -9.18 -16.01
C GLY A 188 12.50 -10.71 -15.88
N ASP A 189 12.68 -11.19 -14.65
CA ASP A 189 12.58 -12.62 -14.31
C ASP A 189 11.20 -12.90 -13.70
N PRO A 190 10.31 -13.67 -14.38
CA PRO A 190 9.02 -14.05 -13.84
C PRO A 190 9.10 -14.89 -12.55
N GLU A 191 10.25 -15.55 -12.32
CA GLU A 191 10.51 -16.33 -11.09
C GLU A 191 11.16 -15.49 -9.99
N ASN A 192 11.34 -14.18 -10.20
CA ASN A 192 11.91 -13.27 -9.21
C ASN A 192 11.10 -11.98 -9.10
N VAL A 193 9.84 -12.12 -8.73
CA VAL A 193 8.87 -11.03 -8.56
C VAL A 193 8.69 -10.71 -7.08
N THR A 194 8.84 -9.44 -6.74
CA THR A 194 8.52 -8.86 -5.44
C THR A 194 7.31 -7.97 -5.56
N ILE A 195 6.22 -8.30 -4.90
CA ILE A 195 5.06 -7.40 -4.79
C ILE A 195 5.27 -6.43 -3.61
N PHE A 196 4.93 -5.18 -3.78
CA PHE A 196 5.05 -4.20 -2.71
C PHE A 196 3.96 -3.15 -2.77
N GLY A 197 3.61 -2.59 -1.62
CA GLY A 197 2.55 -1.59 -1.53
C GLY A 197 2.52 -0.91 -0.18
N GLN A 198 1.97 0.31 -0.17
CA GLN A 198 1.84 1.13 1.03
C GLN A 198 0.36 1.32 1.38
N SER A 199 0.03 1.40 2.69
CA SER A 199 -1.35 1.58 3.14
C SER A 199 -2.26 0.45 2.62
N GLY A 200 -3.36 0.79 1.96
CA GLY A 200 -4.18 -0.18 1.23
C GLY A 200 -3.40 -1.04 0.24
N GLY A 201 -2.27 -0.55 -0.30
CA GLY A 201 -1.35 -1.36 -1.11
C GLY A 201 -0.66 -2.46 -0.30
N GLY A 202 -0.24 -2.14 0.93
CA GLY A 202 0.31 -3.12 1.87
C GLY A 202 -0.73 -4.16 2.29
N MET A 203 -1.99 -3.74 2.53
CA MET A 203 -3.11 -4.67 2.75
C MET A 203 -3.27 -5.63 1.57
N LYS A 204 -3.23 -5.13 0.34
CA LYS A 204 -3.33 -5.94 -0.90
C LYS A 204 -2.19 -6.94 -1.04
N VAL A 205 -0.96 -6.61 -0.59
CA VAL A 205 0.16 -7.56 -0.55
C VAL A 205 -0.15 -8.73 0.38
N ILE A 206 -0.66 -8.45 1.59
CA ILE A 206 -1.07 -9.49 2.55
C ILE A 206 -2.21 -10.34 1.97
N ASP A 207 -3.21 -9.69 1.38
CA ASP A 207 -4.35 -10.39 0.79
C ASP A 207 -3.96 -11.30 -0.37
N LEU A 208 -3.04 -10.88 -1.24
CA LEU A 208 -2.53 -11.70 -2.33
C LEU A 208 -1.82 -12.96 -1.83
N MET A 209 -1.15 -12.92 -0.67
CA MET A 209 -0.59 -14.10 -0.02
C MET A 209 -1.68 -15.08 0.48
N GLN A 210 -2.93 -14.61 0.61
CA GLN A 210 -4.10 -15.39 1.04
C GLN A 210 -5.01 -15.82 -0.12
N ILE A 211 -4.60 -15.61 -1.37
CA ILE A 211 -5.35 -15.97 -2.58
C ILE A 211 -4.67 -17.15 -3.29
N PRO A 212 -5.29 -18.34 -3.34
CA PRO A 212 -4.71 -19.53 -3.99
C PRO A 212 -4.33 -19.33 -5.46
N SER A 213 -5.12 -18.55 -6.21
CA SER A 213 -4.84 -18.28 -7.63
C SER A 213 -3.68 -17.34 -7.88
N ALA A 214 -3.11 -16.76 -6.82
CA ALA A 214 -1.90 -15.94 -6.89
C ALA A 214 -0.61 -16.75 -6.61
N ASP A 215 -0.74 -18.01 -6.22
CA ASP A 215 0.42 -18.86 -5.89
C ASP A 215 1.35 -19.01 -7.09
N GLY A 216 2.65 -18.80 -6.85
CA GLY A 216 3.68 -18.86 -7.88
C GLY A 216 3.85 -17.60 -8.72
N LEU A 217 2.94 -16.63 -8.65
CA LEU A 217 3.03 -15.39 -9.43
C LEU A 217 3.96 -14.33 -8.81
N PHE A 218 4.39 -14.53 -7.58
CA PHE A 218 5.38 -13.70 -6.89
C PHE A 218 6.11 -14.52 -5.82
N GLN A 219 7.32 -14.10 -5.47
CA GLN A 219 8.21 -14.82 -4.57
C GLN A 219 8.56 -14.04 -3.30
N LYS A 220 8.23 -12.75 -3.23
CA LYS A 220 8.52 -11.89 -2.07
C LYS A 220 7.47 -10.81 -1.91
N GLY A 221 7.28 -10.31 -0.68
CA GLY A 221 6.35 -9.22 -0.37
C GLY A 221 6.97 -8.14 0.50
N LEU A 222 6.68 -6.86 0.19
CA LEU A 222 6.96 -5.73 1.09
C LEU A 222 5.65 -5.04 1.45
N VAL A 223 5.35 -5.00 2.74
CA VAL A 223 4.16 -4.39 3.34
C VAL A 223 4.56 -3.11 4.04
N MET A 224 4.16 -1.96 3.48
CA MET A 224 4.45 -0.64 4.03
C MET A 224 3.18 -0.06 4.68
N SER A 225 3.15 0.09 6.01
CA SER A 225 2.01 0.69 6.74
C SER A 225 0.64 0.13 6.31
N GLY A 226 0.54 -1.20 6.18
CA GLY A 226 -0.64 -1.86 5.62
C GLY A 226 -1.25 -2.94 6.51
N VAL A 227 -0.91 -2.96 7.81
CA VAL A 227 -1.44 -3.97 8.72
C VAL A 227 -2.49 -3.37 9.63
N MET A 228 -3.65 -4.02 9.66
CA MET A 228 -4.74 -3.69 10.58
C MET A 228 -5.30 -4.97 11.20
N GLU A 229 -5.52 -4.96 12.50
CA GLU A 229 -6.13 -6.07 13.22
C GLU A 229 -7.66 -6.00 13.13
N GLY A 230 -8.29 -7.17 13.00
CA GLY A 230 -9.74 -7.31 12.91
C GLY A 230 -10.28 -7.16 11.49
N ASP A 231 -11.60 -6.98 11.40
CA ASP A 231 -12.32 -6.70 10.15
C ASP A 231 -12.64 -5.20 10.07
N PRO A 232 -11.72 -4.38 9.56
CA PRO A 232 -11.87 -2.92 9.57
C PRO A 232 -13.03 -2.43 8.70
N LEU A 233 -13.56 -3.29 7.82
CA LEU A 233 -14.62 -2.95 6.88
C LEU A 233 -15.96 -3.58 7.25
N GLY A 234 -16.01 -4.32 8.38
CA GLY A 234 -17.25 -4.87 8.93
C GLY A 234 -17.90 -5.94 8.03
N ALA A 235 -17.10 -6.61 7.17
CA ALA A 235 -17.64 -7.61 6.25
C ALA A 235 -18.27 -8.79 7.01
N GLY A 236 -17.56 -9.32 8.01
CA GLY A 236 -18.05 -10.44 8.81
C GLY A 236 -18.61 -11.59 7.96
N GLU A 237 -19.67 -12.22 8.45
CA GLU A 237 -20.43 -13.24 7.70
C GLU A 237 -21.60 -12.66 6.89
N LYS A 238 -21.84 -11.34 6.97
CA LYS A 238 -22.92 -10.67 6.25
C LYS A 238 -22.63 -10.61 4.76
N ASP A 239 -23.68 -10.58 3.95
CA ASP A 239 -23.60 -10.49 2.49
C ASP A 239 -24.14 -9.15 1.96
N GLY A 240 -24.05 -8.97 0.66
CA GLY A 240 -24.49 -7.74 -0.01
C GLY A 240 -26.01 -7.58 -0.20
N THR A 241 -26.84 -8.48 0.33
CA THR A 241 -28.30 -8.44 0.09
C THR A 241 -28.92 -7.11 0.50
N GLU A 242 -28.58 -6.60 1.69
CA GLU A 242 -29.17 -5.36 2.21
C GLU A 242 -28.74 -4.13 1.39
N ILE A 243 -27.45 -3.95 1.18
CA ILE A 243 -26.92 -2.78 0.47
C ILE A 243 -27.35 -2.76 -1.01
N VAL A 244 -27.28 -3.91 -1.70
CA VAL A 244 -27.66 -4.01 -3.11
C VAL A 244 -29.18 -3.78 -3.27
N THR A 245 -30.01 -4.36 -2.41
CA THR A 245 -31.45 -4.13 -2.43
C THR A 245 -31.80 -2.65 -2.18
N ALA A 246 -31.10 -2.00 -1.24
CA ALA A 246 -31.30 -0.58 -0.96
C ALA A 246 -30.90 0.30 -2.15
N MET A 247 -29.78 -0.02 -2.82
CA MET A 247 -29.34 0.68 -4.04
C MET A 247 -30.32 0.51 -5.18
N MET A 248 -30.82 -0.73 -5.42
CA MET A 248 -31.84 -0.99 -6.44
C MET A 248 -33.11 -0.19 -6.18
N LYS A 249 -33.58 -0.17 -4.94
CA LYS A 249 -34.75 0.62 -4.53
C LYS A 249 -34.53 2.12 -4.76
N GLU A 250 -33.37 2.66 -4.40
CA GLU A 250 -33.03 4.07 -4.63
C GLU A 250 -33.03 4.45 -6.12
N LEU A 251 -32.56 3.54 -6.96
CA LEU A 251 -32.50 3.72 -8.42
C LEU A 251 -33.82 3.38 -9.14
N GLY A 252 -34.78 2.79 -8.43
CA GLY A 252 -36.06 2.35 -9.01
C GLY A 252 -35.91 1.10 -9.91
N PHE A 253 -34.98 0.20 -9.58
CA PHE A 253 -34.67 -1.01 -10.34
C PHE A 253 -35.33 -2.24 -9.74
N ASP A 254 -35.81 -3.13 -10.61
CA ASP A 254 -36.42 -4.41 -10.23
C ASP A 254 -35.49 -5.61 -10.52
N ASP A 255 -34.43 -5.40 -11.33
CA ASP A 255 -33.45 -6.43 -11.71
C ASP A 255 -32.04 -5.94 -11.37
N VAL A 256 -31.28 -6.76 -10.67
CA VAL A 256 -29.88 -6.49 -10.31
C VAL A 256 -29.00 -6.23 -11.53
N ALA A 257 -29.29 -6.85 -12.67
CA ALA A 257 -28.56 -6.63 -13.92
C ALA A 257 -28.60 -5.16 -14.41
N GLN A 258 -29.57 -4.36 -13.98
CA GLN A 258 -29.63 -2.93 -14.29
C GLN A 258 -28.49 -2.14 -13.62
N LEU A 259 -27.93 -2.65 -12.51
CA LEU A 259 -26.74 -2.07 -11.88
C LEU A 259 -25.47 -2.21 -12.74
N GLU A 260 -25.42 -3.16 -13.67
CA GLU A 260 -24.27 -3.36 -14.56
C GLU A 260 -24.13 -2.23 -15.59
N THR A 261 -25.23 -1.59 -15.97
CA THR A 261 -25.28 -0.65 -17.08
C THR A 261 -25.63 0.78 -16.69
N VAL A 262 -26.11 1.01 -15.46
CA VAL A 262 -26.37 2.37 -14.97
C VAL A 262 -25.08 3.21 -14.97
N PRO A 263 -25.09 4.50 -15.39
CA PRO A 263 -23.90 5.33 -15.33
C PRO A 263 -23.28 5.34 -13.95
N TYR A 264 -21.94 5.18 -13.87
CA TYR A 264 -21.23 5.09 -12.58
C TYR A 264 -21.57 6.24 -11.61
N PRO A 265 -21.67 7.51 -12.02
CA PRO A 265 -22.05 8.58 -11.08
C PRO A 265 -23.40 8.35 -10.40
N GLN A 266 -24.35 7.72 -11.07
CA GLN A 266 -25.67 7.40 -10.49
C GLN A 266 -25.55 6.22 -9.52
N LEU A 267 -24.75 5.19 -9.88
CA LEU A 267 -24.46 4.05 -9.01
C LEU A 267 -23.78 4.52 -7.72
N ALA A 268 -22.74 5.34 -7.84
CA ALA A 268 -21.99 5.90 -6.72
C ALA A 268 -22.86 6.79 -5.82
N ALA A 269 -23.73 7.62 -6.41
CA ALA A 269 -24.67 8.45 -5.66
C ALA A 269 -25.70 7.63 -4.89
N ALA A 270 -26.24 6.57 -5.49
CA ALA A 270 -27.16 5.66 -4.81
C ALA A 270 -26.47 4.97 -3.63
N TYR A 271 -25.25 4.46 -3.83
CA TYR A 271 -24.45 3.86 -2.76
C TYR A 271 -24.19 4.87 -1.62
N ALA A 272 -23.68 6.06 -1.95
CA ALA A 272 -23.36 7.10 -0.97
C ALA A 272 -24.59 7.51 -0.12
N LYS A 273 -25.80 7.44 -0.71
CA LYS A 273 -27.05 7.76 -0.03
C LYS A 273 -27.49 6.68 0.95
N VAL A 274 -27.32 5.40 0.61
CA VAL A 274 -27.88 4.30 1.41
C VAL A 274 -26.86 3.67 2.38
N SER A 275 -25.57 3.66 2.05
CA SER A 275 -24.54 2.98 2.82
C SER A 275 -24.34 3.50 4.25
N PRO A 276 -24.44 4.82 4.58
CA PRO A 276 -24.19 5.30 5.94
C PRO A 276 -25.19 4.74 6.97
N ALA A 277 -26.46 4.67 6.61
CA ALA A 277 -27.49 4.13 7.51
C ALA A 277 -27.32 2.62 7.76
N ILE A 278 -26.92 1.88 6.72
CA ILE A 278 -26.65 0.43 6.82
C ILE A 278 -25.40 0.20 7.69
N ALA A 279 -24.31 0.93 7.44
CA ALA A 279 -23.08 0.84 8.24
C ALA A 279 -23.32 1.18 9.72
N GLN A 280 -24.09 2.24 10.01
CA GLN A 280 -24.43 2.66 11.38
C GLN A 280 -25.18 1.56 12.14
N ASN A 281 -25.97 0.74 11.44
CA ASN A 281 -26.65 -0.43 11.99
C ASN A 281 -25.79 -1.70 11.96
N GLY A 282 -24.50 -1.58 11.64
CA GLY A 282 -23.57 -2.69 11.54
C GLY A 282 -23.85 -3.61 10.36
N GLY A 283 -24.56 -3.14 9.31
CA GLY A 283 -24.77 -3.87 8.06
C GLY A 283 -23.52 -3.91 7.19
N TYR A 284 -23.45 -4.88 6.30
CA TYR A 284 -22.39 -4.96 5.29
C TYR A 284 -22.64 -3.94 4.16
N ILE A 285 -21.62 -3.17 3.82
CA ILE A 285 -21.73 -2.15 2.77
C ILE A 285 -20.78 -2.40 1.58
N GLY A 286 -19.95 -3.44 1.63
CA GLY A 286 -18.83 -3.59 0.69
C GLY A 286 -17.68 -2.66 1.06
N GLY A 287 -16.62 -2.67 0.28
CA GLY A 287 -15.47 -1.77 0.51
C GLY A 287 -14.14 -2.49 0.65
N GLY A 288 -14.14 -3.81 0.72
CA GLY A 288 -12.95 -4.66 0.74
C GLY A 288 -13.27 -6.10 0.37
N PRO A 289 -12.23 -6.95 0.26
CA PRO A 289 -12.37 -8.33 -0.14
C PRO A 289 -13.18 -9.12 0.88
N LYS A 290 -13.92 -10.10 0.41
CA LYS A 290 -14.74 -10.97 1.26
C LYS A 290 -14.15 -12.38 1.29
N LYS A 291 -14.02 -12.91 2.52
CA LYS A 291 -13.60 -14.29 2.75
C LYS A 291 -14.52 -15.30 2.05
N GLY A 292 -13.92 -16.29 1.40
CA GLY A 292 -14.64 -17.34 0.66
C GLY A 292 -13.67 -18.25 -0.10
N ASP A 293 -14.17 -18.90 -1.14
CA ASP A 293 -13.34 -19.81 -1.97
C ASP A 293 -12.21 -19.07 -2.70
N TYR A 294 -12.39 -17.79 -3.02
CA TYR A 294 -11.43 -16.99 -3.75
C TYR A 294 -10.35 -16.39 -2.86
N PHE A 295 -10.73 -15.84 -1.70
CA PHE A 295 -9.86 -15.19 -0.73
C PHE A 295 -10.03 -15.86 0.64
N CYS A 296 -8.95 -16.37 1.22
CA CYS A 296 -8.99 -17.14 2.48
C CYS A 296 -9.24 -16.30 3.73
N GLY A 297 -9.25 -14.96 3.62
CA GLY A 297 -9.49 -14.03 4.73
C GLY A 297 -8.22 -13.49 5.37
N ASN A 298 -8.41 -12.54 6.29
CA ASN A 298 -7.34 -11.87 7.01
C ASN A 298 -6.52 -12.88 7.85
N PRO A 299 -5.18 -12.82 7.83
CA PRO A 299 -4.33 -13.75 8.60
C PRO A 299 -4.53 -13.72 10.12
N PHE A 300 -4.99 -12.64 10.71
CA PHE A 300 -5.30 -12.58 12.15
C PHE A 300 -6.45 -13.53 12.53
N ASP A 301 -7.41 -13.71 11.64
CA ASP A 301 -8.60 -14.54 11.87
C ASP A 301 -8.45 -15.95 11.28
N ALA A 302 -7.86 -16.03 10.08
CA ALA A 302 -7.77 -17.28 9.32
C ALA A 302 -6.42 -18.00 9.48
N GLY A 303 -5.38 -17.33 9.99
CA GLY A 303 -4.00 -17.73 9.88
C GLY A 303 -3.45 -17.53 8.47
N PHE A 304 -2.14 -17.56 8.33
CA PHE A 304 -1.53 -17.59 6.99
C PHE A 304 -1.69 -18.99 6.36
N ARG A 305 -1.89 -19.01 5.05
CA ARG A 305 -1.85 -20.25 4.26
C ARG A 305 -0.44 -20.85 4.31
N GLU A 306 -0.32 -22.16 4.20
CA GLU A 306 0.98 -22.85 4.21
C GLU A 306 1.93 -22.30 3.12
N HIS A 307 1.41 -22.06 1.91
CA HIS A 307 2.19 -21.48 0.81
C HIS A 307 2.73 -20.08 1.15
N ALA A 308 1.98 -19.26 1.87
CA ALA A 308 2.38 -17.91 2.23
C ALA A 308 3.68 -17.88 3.06
N HIS A 309 3.91 -18.86 3.94
CA HIS A 309 5.15 -18.94 4.74
C HIS A 309 6.42 -19.19 3.92
N GLN A 310 6.30 -19.57 2.65
CA GLN A 310 7.44 -19.74 1.74
C GLN A 310 7.89 -18.40 1.12
N ILE A 311 7.11 -17.33 1.28
CA ILE A 311 7.32 -16.02 0.67
C ILE A 311 7.94 -15.09 1.71
N PRO A 312 9.24 -14.78 1.66
CA PRO A 312 9.84 -13.80 2.57
C PRO A 312 9.09 -12.46 2.53
N MET A 313 8.94 -11.84 3.69
CA MET A 313 8.20 -10.60 3.85
C MET A 313 9.06 -9.53 4.53
N MET A 314 9.19 -8.36 3.92
CA MET A 314 9.63 -7.15 4.59
C MET A 314 8.37 -6.37 4.99
N ILE A 315 8.31 -5.86 6.23
CA ILE A 315 7.09 -5.28 6.75
C ILE A 315 7.43 -4.15 7.72
N GLY A 316 6.69 -3.05 7.68
CA GLY A 316 6.94 -1.96 8.61
C GLY A 316 5.92 -0.84 8.58
N THR A 317 6.22 0.18 9.38
CA THR A 317 5.38 1.36 9.59
C THR A 317 6.24 2.61 9.60
N VAL A 318 5.58 3.77 9.54
CA VAL A 318 6.21 5.04 9.88
C VAL A 318 5.87 5.41 11.34
N TYR A 319 6.66 6.31 11.93
CA TYR A 319 6.56 6.68 13.35
C TYR A 319 5.16 7.15 13.77
N GLY A 320 4.56 8.06 13.01
CA GLY A 320 3.34 8.77 13.43
C GLY A 320 2.11 8.46 12.61
N GLU A 321 2.24 7.80 11.48
CA GLU A 321 1.11 7.49 10.59
C GLU A 321 0.10 8.66 10.49
N PHE A 322 -1.17 8.41 10.77
CA PHE A 322 -2.23 9.42 10.74
C PHE A 322 -2.19 10.38 11.93
N ALA A 323 -1.55 10.01 13.04
CA ALA A 323 -1.45 10.85 14.24
C ALA A 323 -0.73 12.19 14.00
N THR A 324 0.04 12.30 12.93
CA THR A 324 0.83 13.49 12.59
C THR A 324 0.21 14.36 11.51
N PHE A 325 -1.00 14.09 11.02
CA PHE A 325 -1.61 14.89 9.96
C PHE A 325 -1.98 16.31 10.41
N ALA A 326 -2.47 16.45 11.64
CA ALA A 326 -2.72 17.78 12.20
C ALA A 326 -1.43 18.49 12.61
N PRO A 327 -1.28 19.82 12.38
CA PRO A 327 -0.18 20.59 12.93
C PRO A 327 -0.26 20.62 14.46
N ALA A 328 0.90 20.54 15.13
CA ALA A 328 0.94 20.73 16.59
C ALA A 328 0.49 22.15 16.96
N ALA A 329 -0.28 22.25 18.04
CA ALA A 329 -0.77 23.53 18.54
C ALA A 329 0.33 24.41 19.18
N TYR A 330 1.56 23.87 19.33
CA TYR A 330 2.69 24.50 20.00
C TYR A 330 4.02 24.22 19.29
N ASP A 331 5.01 25.03 19.59
CA ASP A 331 6.39 24.79 19.16
C ASP A 331 7.08 23.90 20.20
N LYS A 332 7.21 22.60 19.89
CA LYS A 332 7.80 21.62 20.80
C LYS A 332 9.22 21.95 21.26
N ASN A 333 9.97 22.71 20.44
CA ASN A 333 11.35 23.09 20.73
C ASN A 333 11.47 24.20 21.79
N LYS A 334 10.34 24.82 22.17
CA LYS A 334 10.28 25.86 23.21
C LYS A 334 9.69 25.35 24.54
N LEU A 335 9.20 24.10 24.58
CA LEU A 335 8.61 23.56 25.79
C LEU A 335 9.68 23.18 26.82
N THR A 336 9.42 23.53 28.08
CA THR A 336 10.17 23.01 29.22
C THR A 336 9.77 21.58 29.57
N ALA A 337 10.57 20.88 30.38
CA ALA A 337 10.23 19.52 30.81
C ALA A 337 8.93 19.48 31.63
N GLU A 338 8.67 20.52 32.41
CA GLU A 338 7.43 20.67 33.20
C GLU A 338 6.21 20.85 32.29
N GLU A 339 6.32 21.72 31.28
CA GLU A 339 5.25 21.94 30.29
C GLU A 339 4.95 20.69 29.49
N ILE A 340 5.96 19.93 29.07
CA ILE A 340 5.78 18.64 28.41
C ILE A 340 4.99 17.69 29.31
N LEU A 341 5.40 17.54 30.58
CA LEU A 341 4.71 16.66 31.51
C LEU A 341 3.26 17.08 31.75
N GLU A 342 3.00 18.39 31.86
CA GLU A 342 1.61 18.91 32.02
C GLU A 342 0.75 18.65 30.77
N ILE A 343 1.33 18.70 29.58
CA ILE A 343 0.63 18.31 28.34
C ILE A 343 0.31 16.81 28.37
N LEU A 344 1.29 15.96 28.71
CA LEU A 344 1.11 14.52 28.77
C LEU A 344 0.12 14.08 29.84
N LYS A 345 0.07 14.76 30.98
CA LYS A 345 -0.94 14.49 32.04
C LYS A 345 -2.37 14.69 31.57
N LYS A 346 -2.63 15.61 30.63
CA LYS A 346 -3.97 15.79 30.05
C LYS A 346 -4.44 14.58 29.27
N VAL A 347 -3.51 13.82 28.67
CA VAL A 347 -3.79 12.64 27.84
C VAL A 347 -3.68 11.34 28.64
N TYR A 348 -2.60 11.21 29.42
CA TYR A 348 -2.25 9.96 30.11
C TYR A 348 -2.53 9.97 31.63
N GLY A 349 -3.04 11.07 32.16
CA GLY A 349 -3.35 11.21 33.60
C GLY A 349 -2.15 10.88 34.48
N ASP A 350 -2.38 10.07 35.51
CA ASP A 350 -1.35 9.66 36.47
C ASP A 350 -0.25 8.76 35.85
N ASN A 351 -0.45 8.26 34.64
CA ASN A 351 0.52 7.40 33.96
C ASN A 351 1.52 8.20 33.10
N ALA A 352 1.38 9.53 33.00
CA ALA A 352 2.15 10.38 32.11
C ALA A 352 3.68 10.27 32.29
N GLU A 353 4.16 10.23 33.54
CA GLU A 353 5.59 10.08 33.83
C GLU A 353 6.15 8.74 33.33
N LYS A 354 5.41 7.64 33.53
CA LYS A 354 5.82 6.30 33.10
C LYS A 354 5.84 6.20 31.57
N VAL A 355 4.84 6.79 30.90
CA VAL A 355 4.81 6.87 29.44
C VAL A 355 6.02 7.66 28.92
N LEU A 356 6.30 8.83 29.53
CA LEU A 356 7.44 9.66 29.14
C LEU A 356 8.78 8.95 29.35
N ASP A 357 8.96 8.26 30.48
CA ASP A 357 10.19 7.53 30.78
C ASP A 357 10.40 6.37 29.80
N ALA A 358 9.36 5.57 29.54
CA ALA A 358 9.43 4.50 28.56
C ALA A 358 9.69 5.05 27.14
N PHE A 359 9.07 6.18 26.80
CA PHE A 359 9.31 6.84 25.52
C PHE A 359 10.74 7.32 25.34
N LYS A 360 11.32 7.96 26.35
CA LYS A 360 12.73 8.42 26.32
C LYS A 360 13.72 7.26 26.25
N GLU A 361 13.39 6.09 26.82
CA GLU A 361 14.20 4.87 26.68
C GLU A 361 14.20 4.38 25.22
N ALA A 362 13.02 4.34 24.57
CA ALA A 362 12.85 3.86 23.22
C ALA A 362 13.35 4.87 22.15
N TYR A 363 13.09 6.17 22.38
CA TYR A 363 13.33 7.26 21.44
C TYR A 363 14.13 8.41 22.08
N PRO A 364 15.39 8.18 22.49
CA PRO A 364 16.18 9.13 23.27
C PRO A 364 16.44 10.46 22.55
N GLU A 365 16.44 10.46 21.22
CA GLU A 365 16.70 11.65 20.39
C GLU A 365 15.44 12.49 20.10
N LYS A 366 14.25 11.98 20.43
CA LYS A 366 12.99 12.69 20.17
C LYS A 366 12.57 13.57 21.34
N ASN A 367 11.85 14.65 21.04
CA ASN A 367 11.22 15.46 22.08
C ASN A 367 10.18 14.64 22.86
N GLY A 368 10.14 14.75 24.19
CA GLY A 368 9.21 13.95 24.99
C GLY A 368 7.73 14.11 24.61
N VAL A 369 7.34 15.27 24.08
CA VAL A 369 5.96 15.49 23.62
C VAL A 369 5.62 14.72 22.33
N ASP A 370 6.63 14.27 21.58
CA ASP A 370 6.40 13.48 20.35
C ASP A 370 5.77 12.11 20.64
N VAL A 371 5.73 11.66 21.88
CA VAL A 371 4.97 10.47 22.26
C VAL A 371 3.47 10.60 21.91
N LEU A 372 2.93 11.82 21.84
CA LEU A 372 1.55 12.06 21.41
C LEU A 372 1.33 11.81 19.92
N ALA A 373 2.42 11.84 19.15
CA ALA A 373 2.41 11.59 17.71
C ALA A 373 2.78 10.14 17.34
N ILE A 374 3.01 9.26 18.32
CA ILE A 374 3.31 7.86 18.03
C ILE A 374 2.08 7.16 17.43
N ASP A 375 2.31 6.35 16.41
CA ASP A 375 1.24 5.57 15.79
C ASP A 375 0.65 4.52 16.74
N ARG A 376 -0.65 4.54 16.91
CA ARG A 376 -1.41 3.64 17.77
C ARG A 376 -2.34 2.70 17.02
N ALA A 377 -2.28 2.74 15.68
CA ALA A 377 -3.18 1.96 14.83
C ALA A 377 -2.49 0.81 14.10
N MET A 378 -1.28 1.03 13.61
CA MET A 378 -0.61 0.09 12.69
C MET A 378 0.63 -0.56 13.31
N ARG A 379 1.36 0.12 14.20
CA ARG A 379 2.64 -0.37 14.72
C ARG A 379 2.50 -1.70 15.46
N GLU A 380 1.63 -1.77 16.49
CA GLU A 380 1.44 -3.00 17.27
C GLU A 380 0.88 -4.14 16.42
N PRO A 381 -0.16 -3.94 15.57
CA PRO A 381 -0.62 -4.96 14.63
C PRO A 381 0.47 -5.44 13.67
N THR A 382 1.35 -4.55 13.19
CA THR A 382 2.45 -4.91 12.30
C THR A 382 3.46 -5.83 12.98
N VAL A 383 3.89 -5.51 14.19
CA VAL A 383 4.78 -6.37 15.00
C VAL A 383 4.12 -7.71 15.27
N LYS A 384 2.85 -7.70 15.67
CA LYS A 384 2.07 -8.91 15.95
C LYS A 384 1.94 -9.81 14.71
N LEU A 385 1.69 -9.21 13.54
CA LEU A 385 1.58 -9.98 12.29
C LEU A 385 2.93 -10.60 11.88
N ALA A 386 4.03 -9.85 12.01
CA ALA A 386 5.37 -10.36 11.74
C ALA A 386 5.72 -11.55 12.65
N LYS A 387 5.45 -11.45 13.96
CA LYS A 387 5.61 -12.55 14.92
C LYS A 387 4.72 -13.76 14.59
N LEU A 388 3.46 -13.52 14.20
CA LEU A 388 2.54 -14.59 13.77
C LEU A 388 3.06 -15.30 12.51
N PHE A 389 3.60 -14.56 11.57
CA PHE A 389 4.17 -15.10 10.35
C PHE A 389 5.42 -15.93 10.64
N ALA A 390 6.34 -15.43 11.48
CA ALA A 390 7.52 -16.14 11.92
C ALA A 390 7.18 -17.44 12.70
N LYS A 391 6.15 -17.41 13.54
CA LYS A 391 5.66 -18.59 14.26
C LYS A 391 5.20 -19.71 13.32
N GLY A 392 4.69 -19.37 12.13
CA GLY A 392 4.36 -20.33 11.07
C GLY A 392 5.56 -20.79 10.23
N GLY A 393 6.78 -20.34 10.54
CA GLY A 393 8.01 -20.65 9.80
C GLY A 393 8.32 -19.70 8.64
N GLY A 394 7.56 -18.63 8.48
CA GLY A 394 7.84 -17.58 7.50
C GLY A 394 8.98 -16.65 7.93
N LYS A 395 9.67 -16.05 6.96
CA LYS A 395 10.74 -15.08 7.19
C LYS A 395 10.20 -13.65 7.08
N ALA A 396 10.29 -12.90 8.17
CA ALA A 396 9.86 -11.49 8.20
C ALA A 396 11.01 -10.58 8.65
N TYR A 397 11.11 -9.41 8.01
CA TYR A 397 12.06 -8.34 8.34
C TYR A 397 11.27 -7.08 8.68
N LEU A 398 11.38 -6.64 9.94
CA LEU A 398 10.56 -5.56 10.48
C LEU A 398 11.29 -4.22 10.43
N TYR A 399 10.62 -3.13 9.98
CA TYR A 399 11.17 -1.79 10.03
C TYR A 399 10.22 -0.77 10.68
N ASN A 400 10.81 0.37 11.09
CA ASN A 400 10.10 1.59 11.43
C ASN A 400 10.84 2.79 10.82
N PHE A 401 10.14 3.58 9.99
CA PHE A 401 10.65 4.83 9.46
C PHE A 401 10.32 5.96 10.43
N ALA A 402 11.35 6.45 11.15
CA ALA A 402 11.19 7.35 12.29
C ALA A 402 11.79 8.75 12.06
N LEU A 403 12.10 9.11 10.80
CA LEU A 403 12.69 10.39 10.44
C LEU A 403 11.84 11.56 10.92
N GLU A 404 12.48 12.57 11.48
CA GLU A 404 11.88 13.87 11.77
C GLU A 404 12.26 14.87 10.66
N PHE A 405 11.24 15.48 10.05
CA PHE A 405 11.39 16.44 8.96
C PHE A 405 11.54 17.88 9.50
N PRO A 406 12.39 18.74 8.88
CA PRO A 406 12.75 20.06 9.43
C PRO A 406 11.71 21.15 9.13
N PHE A 407 10.41 20.84 9.19
CA PHE A 407 9.34 21.81 9.06
C PHE A 407 8.30 21.60 10.17
N GLN A 408 7.41 22.55 10.40
CA GLN A 408 6.44 22.53 11.51
C GLN A 408 7.08 22.21 12.86
N ASN A 409 8.24 22.81 13.13
CA ASN A 409 9.03 22.63 14.37
C ASN A 409 9.57 21.21 14.61
N GLY A 410 9.81 20.46 13.56
CA GLY A 410 10.26 19.07 13.62
C GLY A 410 9.08 18.11 13.49
N LYS A 411 8.53 17.99 12.28
CA LYS A 411 7.40 17.09 12.01
C LYS A 411 7.86 15.64 12.02
N PRO A 412 7.30 14.77 12.87
CA PRO A 412 7.56 13.33 12.80
C PRO A 412 7.05 12.73 11.49
N ALA A 413 7.63 11.61 11.08
CA ALA A 413 7.19 10.86 9.90
C ALA A 413 5.68 10.59 9.94
N TRP A 414 5.01 10.87 8.84
CA TRP A 414 3.56 10.69 8.64
C TRP A 414 3.28 9.60 7.61
N HIS A 415 2.04 9.15 7.54
CA HIS A 415 1.61 8.12 6.59
C HIS A 415 2.07 8.41 5.17
N CYS A 416 2.70 7.46 4.49
CA CYS A 416 3.31 7.55 3.16
C CYS A 416 4.67 8.29 3.07
N SER A 417 5.21 8.82 4.16
CA SER A 417 6.47 9.60 4.11
C SER A 417 7.72 8.80 3.76
N ASP A 418 7.67 7.48 3.86
CA ASP A 418 8.75 6.55 3.50
C ASP A 418 8.77 6.17 2.00
N ILE A 419 7.68 6.35 1.27
CA ILE A 419 7.55 5.96 -0.14
C ILE A 419 8.66 6.54 -1.02
N PRO A 420 8.98 7.85 -0.98
CA PRO A 420 10.02 8.42 -1.82
C PRO A 420 11.38 7.75 -1.65
N TYR A 421 11.70 7.34 -0.42
CA TYR A 421 12.96 6.67 -0.09
C TYR A 421 13.01 5.23 -0.63
N PHE A 422 11.92 4.46 -0.52
CA PHE A 422 11.83 3.12 -1.09
C PHE A 422 11.89 3.13 -2.63
N PHE A 423 11.37 4.17 -3.29
CA PHE A 423 11.45 4.30 -4.74
C PHE A 423 12.77 4.87 -5.25
N GLY A 424 13.64 5.39 -4.36
CA GLY A 424 14.85 6.12 -4.74
C GLY A 424 14.56 7.44 -5.43
N ASN A 425 13.47 8.10 -5.03
CA ASN A 425 12.86 9.30 -5.62
C ASN A 425 12.66 10.43 -4.59
N SER A 426 13.46 10.46 -3.52
CA SER A 426 13.38 11.55 -2.53
C SER A 426 13.67 12.92 -3.15
N ASP A 427 14.42 12.97 -4.25
CA ASP A 427 14.72 14.16 -5.04
C ASP A 427 13.50 14.69 -5.84
N LEU A 428 12.47 13.87 -6.05
CA LEU A 428 11.22 14.27 -6.70
C LEU A 428 10.20 14.88 -5.70
N VAL A 429 10.48 14.80 -4.41
CA VAL A 429 9.58 15.25 -3.33
C VAL A 429 10.30 16.28 -2.48
N GLU A 430 9.99 17.55 -2.68
CA GLU A 430 10.74 18.71 -2.15
C GLU A 430 10.98 18.64 -0.64
N ILE A 431 9.98 18.19 0.14
CA ILE A 431 10.10 18.12 1.61
C ILE A 431 11.04 17.00 2.09
N CYS A 432 11.38 16.05 1.21
CA CYS A 432 12.36 15.00 1.49
C CYS A 432 13.81 15.48 1.32
N GLY A 433 14.03 16.69 0.77
CA GLY A 433 15.36 17.27 0.55
C GLY A 433 16.01 17.79 1.83
N ILE A 434 16.40 16.91 2.75
CA ILE A 434 17.06 17.25 4.02
C ILE A 434 18.58 17.13 3.84
N PRO A 435 19.35 18.25 3.92
CA PRO A 435 20.80 18.23 3.75
C PRO A 435 21.48 17.23 4.69
N ASP A 436 22.47 16.51 4.18
CA ASP A 436 23.29 15.53 4.91
C ASP A 436 22.51 14.31 5.46
N VAL A 437 21.21 14.20 5.17
CA VAL A 437 20.35 13.11 5.68
C VAL A 437 19.72 12.32 4.53
N SER A 438 19.03 12.98 3.60
CA SER A 438 18.15 12.29 2.64
C SER A 438 18.89 11.35 1.70
N ASP A 439 20.02 11.76 1.13
CA ASP A 439 20.78 10.93 0.19
C ASP A 439 21.30 9.64 0.85
N LYS A 440 21.77 9.76 2.11
CA LYS A 440 22.22 8.60 2.87
C LYS A 440 21.06 7.67 3.18
N LEU A 441 19.98 8.22 3.73
CA LEU A 441 18.80 7.46 4.13
C LEU A 441 18.12 6.80 2.92
N GLU A 442 18.02 7.51 1.77
CA GLU A 442 17.55 6.91 0.52
C GLU A 442 18.44 5.74 0.10
N SER A 443 19.76 5.91 0.14
CA SER A 443 20.69 4.84 -0.22
C SER A 443 20.52 3.59 0.67
N GLU A 444 20.28 3.78 1.96
CA GLU A 444 20.05 2.70 2.91
C GLU A 444 18.72 1.98 2.65
N ILE A 445 17.61 2.71 2.51
CA ILE A 445 16.27 2.15 2.33
C ILE A 445 16.10 1.56 0.92
N PHE A 446 16.50 2.29 -0.10
CA PHE A 446 16.44 1.82 -1.49
C PHE A 446 17.34 0.60 -1.70
N GLY A 447 18.56 0.62 -1.12
CA GLY A 447 19.46 -0.52 -1.12
C GLY A 447 18.86 -1.77 -0.47
N ALA A 448 18.14 -1.60 0.64
CA ALA A 448 17.43 -2.68 1.31
C ALA A 448 16.33 -3.29 0.43
N LEU A 449 15.52 -2.44 -0.23
CA LEU A 449 14.51 -2.92 -1.18
C LEU A 449 15.14 -3.71 -2.33
N LEU A 450 16.21 -3.19 -2.92
CA LEU A 450 16.88 -3.85 -4.05
C LEU A 450 17.54 -5.17 -3.65
N SER A 451 18.19 -5.21 -2.48
CA SER A 451 18.75 -6.46 -1.94
C SER A 451 17.64 -7.48 -1.68
N PHE A 452 16.56 -7.06 -1.05
CA PHE A 452 15.41 -7.92 -0.78
C PHE A 452 14.78 -8.44 -2.08
N ALA A 453 14.57 -7.59 -3.07
CA ALA A 453 14.05 -7.99 -4.38
C ALA A 453 14.96 -9.00 -5.08
N LYS A 454 16.28 -8.86 -4.95
CA LYS A 454 17.26 -9.73 -5.59
C LYS A 454 17.44 -11.06 -4.84
N ASN A 455 17.57 -11.00 -3.51
CA ASN A 455 18.09 -12.10 -2.70
C ASN A 455 17.10 -12.65 -1.66
N GLY A 456 15.98 -11.96 -1.39
CA GLY A 456 15.04 -12.31 -0.32
C GLY A 456 15.48 -11.88 1.09
N THR A 457 16.58 -11.13 1.19
CA THR A 457 17.05 -10.50 2.44
C THR A 457 17.38 -9.03 2.19
N PRO A 458 17.03 -8.12 3.13
CA PRO A 458 17.29 -6.69 2.96
C PRO A 458 18.74 -6.28 3.22
N ASP A 459 19.59 -7.17 3.73
CA ASP A 459 20.98 -6.89 4.05
C ASP A 459 21.79 -6.40 2.84
N HIS A 460 22.51 -5.30 2.99
CA HIS A 460 23.49 -4.79 2.02
C HIS A 460 24.60 -3.99 2.72
N GLU A 461 25.67 -3.65 1.99
CA GLU A 461 26.85 -2.91 2.50
C GLU A 461 26.45 -1.54 3.02
N GLY A 462 25.57 -1.02 3.30
CA GLY A 462 25.22 0.31 3.83
C GLY A 462 24.42 0.23 5.11
N LEU A 463 23.99 -0.99 5.47
CA LEU A 463 23.12 -1.21 6.62
C LEU A 463 23.80 -2.03 7.73
N PRO A 464 23.42 -1.82 9.00
CA PRO A 464 23.59 -2.84 10.02
C PRO A 464 22.96 -4.17 9.57
N HIS A 465 23.46 -5.31 10.04
CA HIS A 465 22.78 -6.59 9.82
C HIS A 465 21.33 -6.51 10.30
N TRP A 466 20.40 -6.91 9.46
CA TRP A 466 18.97 -6.86 9.72
C TRP A 466 18.45 -8.27 10.06
N PRO A 467 18.25 -8.61 11.33
CA PRO A 467 17.79 -9.92 11.76
C PRO A 467 16.36 -10.24 11.27
N GLU A 468 16.10 -11.53 11.05
CA GLU A 468 14.73 -12.01 10.87
C GLU A 468 13.94 -11.86 12.17
N THR A 469 12.67 -11.50 12.09
CA THR A 469 11.75 -11.49 13.24
C THR A 469 11.50 -12.91 13.74
N GLU A 470 11.56 -13.11 15.05
CA GLU A 470 11.24 -14.38 15.70
C GLU A 470 9.77 -14.43 16.18
N ALA A 471 9.32 -15.61 16.61
CA ALA A 471 7.93 -15.80 17.05
C ALA A 471 7.57 -14.98 18.31
N GLU A 472 8.53 -14.76 19.19
CA GLU A 472 8.33 -14.08 20.48
C GLU A 472 9.02 -12.70 20.52
N ASP A 473 10.07 -12.51 19.71
CA ASP A 473 10.92 -11.32 19.71
C ASP A 473 10.91 -10.61 18.36
N ALA A 474 11.04 -9.29 18.38
CA ALA A 474 11.08 -8.47 17.16
C ALA A 474 12.28 -7.53 17.16
N ASP A 475 13.22 -7.80 16.28
CA ASP A 475 14.26 -6.85 15.91
C ASP A 475 13.73 -5.94 14.81
N THR A 476 13.77 -4.62 15.06
CA THR A 476 13.26 -3.62 14.13
C THR A 476 14.41 -2.79 13.58
N MET A 477 14.54 -2.71 12.25
CA MET A 477 15.38 -1.72 11.60
C MET A 477 14.70 -0.36 11.71
N VAL A 478 15.30 0.55 12.47
CA VAL A 478 14.80 1.91 12.64
C VAL A 478 15.54 2.84 11.68
N PHE A 479 14.82 3.35 10.69
CA PHE A 479 15.31 4.33 9.73
C PHE A 479 15.08 5.75 10.25
N ASP A 480 16.13 6.40 10.67
CA ASP A 480 16.16 7.79 11.14
C ASP A 480 17.50 8.44 10.68
N LYS A 481 17.84 9.63 11.14
CA LYS A 481 19.17 10.24 10.92
C LYS A 481 20.33 9.28 11.21
N LYS A 482 20.14 8.39 12.16
CA LYS A 482 20.98 7.23 12.44
C LYS A 482 20.16 5.97 12.27
N THR A 483 20.49 5.16 11.28
CA THR A 483 19.87 3.86 11.07
C THR A 483 20.49 2.82 12.01
N GLU A 484 19.64 2.09 12.75
CA GLU A 484 20.06 1.07 13.70
C GLU A 484 18.99 0.00 13.91
N VAL A 485 19.43 -1.20 14.33
CA VAL A 485 18.50 -2.27 14.75
C VAL A 485 18.21 -2.12 16.23
N LYS A 486 16.94 -2.20 16.59
CA LYS A 486 16.48 -2.15 18.00
C LYS A 486 15.60 -3.36 18.33
N HIS A 487 15.87 -3.97 19.46
CA HIS A 487 15.19 -5.17 19.95
C HIS A 487 14.01 -4.79 20.83
N ASN A 488 12.76 -5.18 20.45
CA ASN A 488 11.50 -4.96 21.20
C ASN A 488 11.39 -3.53 21.78
N TYR A 489 11.93 -2.53 21.08
CA TYR A 489 12.32 -1.24 21.66
C TYR A 489 11.16 -0.34 22.09
N ASP A 490 10.02 -0.47 21.47
CA ASP A 490 8.81 0.32 21.74
C ASP A 490 7.74 -0.45 22.53
N ASP A 491 7.96 -1.72 22.85
CA ASP A 491 7.02 -2.55 23.60
C ASP A 491 6.62 -1.93 24.94
N LYS A 492 7.59 -1.36 25.69
CA LYS A 492 7.32 -0.70 26.97
C LYS A 492 6.48 0.56 26.82
N VAL A 493 6.69 1.32 25.77
CA VAL A 493 5.92 2.54 25.48
C VAL A 493 4.45 2.19 25.26
N PHE A 494 4.18 1.22 24.39
CA PHE A 494 2.83 0.76 24.13
C PHE A 494 2.19 0.11 25.35
N ALA A 495 2.95 -0.66 26.13
CA ALA A 495 2.44 -1.24 27.37
C ALA A 495 2.00 -0.18 28.38
N GLU A 496 2.68 0.98 28.48
CA GLU A 496 2.25 2.08 29.35
C GLU A 496 1.10 2.89 28.74
N ILE A 497 1.10 3.14 27.43
CA ILE A 497 0.00 3.85 26.75
C ILE A 497 -1.30 3.06 26.85
N ASN A 498 -1.26 1.74 26.61
CA ASN A 498 -2.45 0.87 26.58
C ASN A 498 -3.11 0.66 27.95
N LYS A 499 -2.45 1.05 29.05
CA LYS A 499 -3.11 1.11 30.37
C LYS A 499 -4.16 2.22 30.47
N VAL A 500 -4.02 3.25 29.64
CA VAL A 500 -4.84 4.46 29.69
C VAL A 500 -5.69 4.64 28.43
N LEU A 501 -5.10 4.41 27.28
CA LEU A 501 -5.73 4.61 25.98
C LEU A 501 -5.95 3.25 25.29
N LYS A 502 -7.07 3.14 24.61
CA LYS A 502 -7.32 1.99 23.74
C LYS A 502 -6.52 2.13 22.44
N PRO A 503 -6.06 1.03 21.82
CA PRO A 503 -5.57 1.06 20.46
C PRO A 503 -6.60 1.69 19.52
N TRP A 504 -6.14 2.42 18.52
CA TRP A 504 -7.05 2.99 17.53
C TRP A 504 -7.55 1.89 16.60
N SER A 505 -8.86 1.88 16.38
CA SER A 505 -9.45 1.14 15.26
C SER A 505 -9.33 1.96 13.97
N PHE A 506 -9.52 1.30 12.82
CA PHE A 506 -9.64 2.01 11.54
C PHE A 506 -10.74 3.08 11.55
N MET A 507 -11.86 2.79 12.19
CA MET A 507 -12.97 3.75 12.31
C MET A 507 -12.58 4.97 13.16
N ASP A 508 -11.81 4.77 14.23
CA ASP A 508 -11.29 5.88 15.03
C ASP A 508 -10.38 6.78 14.19
N MET A 509 -9.49 6.20 13.37
CA MET A 509 -8.62 6.96 12.45
C MET A 509 -9.42 7.79 11.43
N MET A 510 -10.53 7.26 10.94
CA MET A 510 -11.35 7.91 9.91
C MET A 510 -12.35 8.92 10.48
N THR A 511 -12.78 8.76 11.73
CA THR A 511 -13.83 9.59 12.34
C THR A 511 -13.30 10.61 13.34
N ASP A 512 -12.20 10.30 14.02
CA ASP A 512 -11.55 11.27 14.87
C ASP A 512 -10.82 12.30 14.00
N ASN A 513 -11.42 13.47 13.88
CA ASN A 513 -10.65 14.69 13.72
C ASN A 513 -9.69 14.70 14.92
N ILE A 514 -8.43 14.29 14.70
CA ILE A 514 -7.39 14.19 15.71
C ILE A 514 -7.23 15.59 16.34
N GLN A 515 -8.06 15.87 17.32
CA GLN A 515 -7.96 17.04 18.18
C GLN A 515 -7.08 16.62 19.36
N HIS A 516 -5.79 16.91 19.23
CA HIS A 516 -4.88 16.97 20.37
C HIS A 516 -4.58 18.41 20.75
#